data_cb3edbd683976c19175e69f906196167
#
_entry.id   cb3edbd683976c19175e69f906196167
#
_cell.length_a   1.000
_cell.length_b   1.000
_cell.length_c   1.000
_cell.angle_alpha   90.00
_cell.angle_beta   90.00
_cell.angle_gamma   90.00
#
_symmetry.space_group_name_H-M   'P 1'
#
loop_
_entity.id
_entity.type
_entity.pdbx_description
1 polymer ?
#
loop_
_entity_poly.entity_id
_entity_poly.type
_entity_poly.pdbx_seq_one_letter_code
_entity_poly.pdbx_strand_id
1 'polypeptide(L)'
;MRNALLSCLLLAASVACSTVEPPQPYGALPTDAQVRWQKMEYNMFVHFGPNTFTSAEWGDGTESADVFAPSALDCRQWAATAKAAGMKGVIITAKHHDGFCLWPNPVSRHTVAQSSWRDGKGDVLKELSQACREYGLEFGIYISPWDRNDPHYGSDAYNDVFVQTLEHALGSYGEVFEQWFDGACGEGPNGKKQTYDWPLFYSTVYEKQPDAIIFSNVGPGCRWVGNEYGSAGRTCWGTMNIGELTPSSPADCDLLNEGEQNGEKWVAAETDVSIRPGWFWRESENSKVKTVQELLKIYYESVGRNSLLLLNVPADTRGLLHEVDSVRLMELRAALDEIFATDLAEGAQAQACCTRGGSRKYDAVNILDGDYDTYWATDDDVLEASFTVTLPQAAEFNRVQIQEYIPLGQRVSAFSIEALGQDGQWRTIARETTIGYKRIVHTPVTTALAVRVNIEEALACPLINGFALYMDDIYVSDEKPHVPTGEVKNADEALMLDLGEVKTVKGFTYAPKHKGEDGCIVTYDLETSKDGIRWTEVFDDKMFENIINNPVSRDVMFDSPVELRLMRMTPVRVEISDGAAGKTHDTYGVSVFSVME
;
A
#
# COMPACT_ATOMS: atom_id res chain seq x y z
N MET A 1 -64.99 22.57 -66.51
CA MET A 1 -64.03 23.21 -65.62
C MET A 1 -63.77 22.24 -64.54
N ARG A 2 -62.63 21.54 -64.63
CA ARG A 2 -62.20 20.47 -63.67
C ARG A 2 -61.05 21.02 -62.82
N ASN A 3 -61.29 21.16 -61.55
CA ASN A 3 -60.24 21.49 -60.59
C ASN A 3 -59.48 20.23 -60.26
N ALA A 4 -58.19 20.23 -60.57
CA ALA A 4 -57.27 19.22 -60.11
C ALA A 4 -56.66 19.67 -58.74
N LEU A 5 -56.98 18.96 -57.66
CA LEU A 5 -56.27 19.08 -56.36
C LEU A 5 -54.99 18.29 -56.45
N LEU A 6 -53.85 18.98 -56.30
CA LEU A 6 -52.52 18.38 -56.09
C LEU A 6 -52.37 18.16 -54.62
N SER A 7 -52.37 16.88 -54.15
CA SER A 7 -52.01 16.50 -52.79
C SER A 7 -50.47 16.31 -52.69
N CYS A 8 -49.78 17.25 -52.06
CA CYS A 8 -48.42 17.06 -51.68
C CYS A 8 -48.36 16.18 -50.41
N LEU A 9 -47.90 14.92 -50.53
CA LEU A 9 -47.51 14.10 -49.41
C LEU A 9 -46.11 14.58 -48.94
N LEU A 10 -46.02 15.25 -47.79
CA LEU A 10 -44.81 15.45 -47.07
C LEU A 10 -44.47 14.12 -46.32
N LEU A 11 -43.47 13.35 -46.78
CA LEU A 11 -42.84 12.33 -46.01
C LEU A 11 -41.97 13.03 -44.95
N ALA A 12 -42.45 13.10 -43.72
CA ALA A 12 -41.60 13.40 -42.57
C ALA A 12 -40.75 12.15 -42.28
N ALA A 13 -39.50 12.16 -42.74
CA ALA A 13 -38.52 11.21 -42.27
C ALA A 13 -38.22 11.56 -40.80
N SER A 14 -38.83 10.83 -39.86
CA SER A 14 -38.39 10.81 -38.47
C SER A 14 -37.01 10.15 -38.41
N VAL A 15 -35.97 10.97 -38.35
CA VAL A 15 -34.66 10.49 -37.91
C VAL A 15 -34.84 10.10 -36.45
N ALA A 16 -35.10 8.83 -36.19
CA ALA A 16 -34.97 8.27 -34.85
C ALA A 16 -33.50 8.40 -34.49
N CYS A 17 -33.19 9.38 -33.65
CA CYS A 17 -31.90 9.45 -32.99
C CYS A 17 -31.86 8.22 -32.06
N SER A 18 -31.37 7.07 -32.55
CA SER A 18 -31.11 5.92 -31.71
C SER A 18 -29.99 6.34 -30.75
N THR A 19 -30.35 6.55 -29.50
CA THR A 19 -29.35 6.74 -28.43
C THR A 19 -28.54 5.44 -28.36
N VAL A 20 -27.23 5.54 -28.56
CA VAL A 20 -26.34 4.39 -28.41
C VAL A 20 -26.37 3.95 -26.94
N GLU A 21 -26.71 2.69 -26.68
CA GLU A 21 -26.77 2.13 -25.34
C GLU A 21 -25.38 2.16 -24.71
N PRO A 22 -25.27 2.52 -23.40
CA PRO A 22 -23.99 2.51 -22.69
C PRO A 22 -23.43 1.08 -22.58
N PRO A 23 -22.10 0.93 -22.39
CA PRO A 23 -21.51 -0.36 -22.09
C PRO A 23 -22.14 -0.97 -20.83
N GLN A 24 -22.38 -2.28 -20.85
CA GLN A 24 -22.92 -2.97 -19.68
C GLN A 24 -21.84 -3.14 -18.61
N PRO A 25 -22.19 -3.05 -17.31
CA PRO A 25 -21.28 -3.41 -16.23
C PRO A 25 -20.75 -4.84 -16.39
N TYR A 26 -19.50 -5.08 -15.96
CA TYR A 26 -18.86 -6.39 -16.05
C TYR A 26 -18.22 -6.78 -14.71
N GLY A 27 -18.50 -8.01 -14.26
CA GLY A 27 -17.91 -8.58 -13.05
C GLY A 27 -18.32 -7.86 -11.75
N ALA A 28 -17.48 -7.93 -10.74
CA ALA A 28 -17.65 -7.16 -9.53
C ALA A 28 -17.35 -5.68 -9.77
N LEU A 29 -18.16 -4.81 -9.20
CA LEU A 29 -18.07 -3.36 -9.38
C LEU A 29 -17.63 -2.69 -8.08
N PRO A 30 -16.85 -1.60 -8.16
CA PRO A 30 -16.59 -0.76 -7.01
C PRO A 30 -17.85 0.01 -6.61
N THR A 31 -18.01 0.26 -5.32
CA THR A 31 -18.92 1.28 -4.81
C THR A 31 -18.39 2.68 -5.11
N ASP A 32 -19.26 3.70 -5.03
CA ASP A 32 -18.82 5.10 -5.17
C ASP A 32 -17.74 5.48 -4.13
N ALA A 33 -17.83 4.92 -2.91
CA ALA A 33 -16.81 5.12 -1.87
C ALA A 33 -15.45 4.52 -2.29
N GLN A 34 -15.44 3.29 -2.84
CA GLN A 34 -14.22 2.65 -3.33
C GLN A 34 -13.60 3.40 -4.52
N VAL A 35 -14.43 3.96 -5.42
CA VAL A 35 -13.94 4.80 -6.53
C VAL A 35 -13.31 6.09 -5.98
N ARG A 36 -13.96 6.77 -5.01
CA ARG A 36 -13.39 7.96 -4.36
C ARG A 36 -12.07 7.64 -3.69
N TRP A 37 -11.99 6.51 -2.99
CA TRP A 37 -10.79 6.05 -2.31
C TRP A 37 -9.64 5.77 -3.30
N GLN A 38 -9.88 5.04 -4.40
CA GLN A 38 -8.83 4.82 -5.41
C GLN A 38 -8.33 6.12 -6.06
N LYS A 39 -9.22 7.13 -6.22
CA LYS A 39 -8.84 8.47 -6.69
C LYS A 39 -7.93 9.24 -5.72
N MET A 40 -7.83 8.84 -4.47
CA MET A 40 -6.88 9.45 -3.52
C MET A 40 -5.43 9.12 -3.88
N GLU A 41 -5.16 7.93 -4.39
CA GLU A 41 -3.86 7.41 -4.86
C GLU A 41 -2.76 7.34 -3.80
N TYR A 42 -2.62 8.36 -2.93
CA TYR A 42 -1.49 8.52 -2.03
C TYR A 42 -1.91 9.13 -0.69
N ASN A 43 -1.76 8.35 0.39
CA ASN A 43 -2.12 8.72 1.76
C ASN A 43 -0.95 8.53 2.73
N MET A 44 -1.03 9.19 3.89
CA MET A 44 -0.07 9.04 4.99
C MET A 44 -0.58 8.03 6.01
N PHE A 45 0.26 7.12 6.43
CA PHE A 45 0.10 6.36 7.65
C PHE A 45 0.98 6.96 8.75
N VAL A 46 0.51 7.03 9.99
CA VAL A 46 1.31 7.49 11.13
C VAL A 46 1.27 6.42 12.22
N HIS A 47 2.38 5.70 12.37
CA HIS A 47 2.57 4.84 13.54
C HIS A 47 3.07 5.68 14.71
N PHE A 48 2.31 5.69 15.79
CA PHE A 48 2.62 6.42 17.00
C PHE A 48 2.00 5.74 18.21
N GLY A 49 2.71 5.63 19.31
CA GLY A 49 2.26 4.94 20.52
C GLY A 49 3.40 4.66 21.49
N PRO A 50 3.21 3.81 22.51
CA PRO A 50 4.27 3.38 23.43
C PRO A 50 5.51 2.87 22.71
N ASN A 51 5.36 2.19 21.58
CA ASN A 51 6.45 1.61 20.79
C ASN A 51 7.45 2.66 20.28
N THR A 52 7.00 3.89 20.02
CA THR A 52 7.87 5.04 19.71
C THR A 52 8.86 5.32 20.85
N PHE A 53 8.47 5.09 22.10
CA PHE A 53 9.27 5.39 23.30
C PHE A 53 10.08 4.19 23.80
N THR A 54 9.68 2.98 23.43
CA THR A 54 10.37 1.73 23.81
C THR A 54 11.28 1.21 22.71
N SER A 55 11.24 1.79 21.51
CA SER A 55 11.93 1.31 20.30
C SER A 55 11.55 -0.12 19.91
N ALA A 56 10.35 -0.57 20.30
CA ALA A 56 9.78 -1.85 19.89
C ALA A 56 9.00 -1.72 18.58
N GLU A 57 8.86 -2.81 17.85
CA GLU A 57 7.93 -2.90 16.72
C GLU A 57 6.54 -3.32 17.21
N TRP A 58 6.52 -4.30 18.10
CA TRP A 58 5.33 -4.80 18.77
C TRP A 58 5.51 -4.72 20.30
N GLY A 59 4.80 -3.81 20.94
CA GLY A 59 4.77 -3.75 22.39
C GLY A 59 4.15 -5.04 22.99
N ASP A 60 4.53 -5.38 24.20
CA ASP A 60 4.08 -6.61 24.86
C ASP A 60 2.76 -6.46 25.64
N GLY A 61 2.24 -5.23 25.75
CA GLY A 61 0.99 -4.91 26.47
C GLY A 61 1.16 -4.75 27.98
N THR A 62 2.40 -4.83 28.48
CA THR A 62 2.69 -4.62 29.92
C THR A 62 3.28 -3.23 30.18
N GLU A 63 3.50 -2.45 29.16
CA GLU A 63 4.07 -1.11 29.24
C GLU A 63 3.20 -0.22 30.12
N SER A 64 3.82 0.55 31.00
CA SER A 64 3.10 1.59 31.74
C SER A 64 2.52 2.62 30.78
N ALA A 65 1.28 3.05 31.00
CA ALA A 65 0.68 4.15 30.25
C ALA A 65 1.56 5.42 30.28
N ASP A 66 2.37 5.62 31.33
CA ASP A 66 3.29 6.75 31.48
C ASP A 66 4.50 6.72 30.51
N VAL A 67 4.75 5.59 29.83
CA VAL A 67 5.75 5.53 28.75
C VAL A 67 5.36 6.46 27.60
N PHE A 68 4.05 6.60 27.34
CA PHE A 68 3.55 7.52 26.33
C PHE A 68 3.58 8.97 26.84
N ALA A 69 4.66 9.69 26.50
CA ALA A 69 4.93 11.03 26.99
C ALA A 69 5.47 11.98 25.91
N PRO A 70 4.75 12.25 24.81
CA PRO A 70 5.22 13.18 23.80
C PRO A 70 5.37 14.58 24.34
N SER A 71 6.56 15.18 24.13
CA SER A 71 6.91 16.48 24.71
C SER A 71 6.32 17.69 23.98
N ALA A 72 5.96 17.51 22.69
CA ALA A 72 5.54 18.60 21.81
C ALA A 72 4.55 18.15 20.72
N LEU A 73 3.63 17.24 21.04
CA LEU A 73 2.66 16.71 20.05
C LEU A 73 1.98 17.87 19.29
N ASP A 74 2.05 17.82 17.97
CA ASP A 74 1.40 18.75 17.06
C ASP A 74 0.86 18.02 15.81
N CYS A 75 -0.39 17.57 15.88
CA CYS A 75 -1.07 16.92 14.74
C CYS A 75 -1.28 17.87 13.54
N ARG A 76 -1.18 19.21 13.72
CA ARG A 76 -1.21 20.15 12.61
C ARG A 76 0.06 20.08 11.79
N GLN A 77 1.22 19.85 12.44
CA GLN A 77 2.48 19.63 11.71
C GLN A 77 2.38 18.35 10.85
N TRP A 78 1.74 17.27 11.34
CA TRP A 78 1.51 16.06 10.55
C TRP A 78 0.63 16.37 9.33
N ALA A 79 -0.53 16.99 9.55
CA ALA A 79 -1.48 17.33 8.47
C ALA A 79 -0.87 18.30 7.46
N ALA A 80 -0.14 19.33 7.93
CA ALA A 80 0.56 20.27 7.05
C ALA A 80 1.59 19.57 6.16
N THR A 81 2.38 18.65 6.74
CA THR A 81 3.39 17.88 6.01
C THR A 81 2.73 16.94 4.99
N ALA A 82 1.69 16.20 5.38
CA ALA A 82 0.94 15.33 4.47
C ALA A 82 0.36 16.13 3.29
N LYS A 83 -0.27 17.27 3.57
CA LYS A 83 -0.81 18.15 2.53
C LYS A 83 0.25 18.67 1.58
N ALA A 84 1.38 19.12 2.13
CA ALA A 84 2.51 19.62 1.33
C ALA A 84 3.15 18.52 0.47
N ALA A 85 3.16 17.27 0.96
CA ALA A 85 3.60 16.09 0.21
C ALA A 85 2.62 15.65 -0.89
N GLY A 86 1.42 16.24 -0.96
CA GLY A 86 0.38 15.90 -1.96
C GLY A 86 -0.54 14.77 -1.56
N MET A 87 -0.42 14.25 -0.33
CA MET A 87 -1.29 13.22 0.22
C MET A 87 -2.73 13.73 0.39
N LYS A 88 -3.71 12.82 0.39
CA LYS A 88 -5.13 13.15 0.45
C LYS A 88 -5.77 12.80 1.80
N GLY A 89 -5.20 11.85 2.52
CA GLY A 89 -5.68 11.40 3.82
C GLY A 89 -4.54 11.06 4.76
N VAL A 90 -4.88 10.95 6.07
CA VAL A 90 -3.97 10.51 7.13
C VAL A 90 -4.67 9.45 7.96
N ILE A 91 -4.05 8.28 8.10
CA ILE A 91 -4.49 7.19 8.97
C ILE A 91 -3.54 7.13 10.17
N ILE A 92 -4.08 7.00 11.39
CA ILE A 92 -3.32 6.88 12.64
C ILE A 92 -3.49 5.51 13.26
N THR A 93 -2.40 4.91 13.78
CA THR A 93 -2.51 3.74 14.67
C THR A 93 -3.10 4.16 16.01
N ALA A 94 -4.43 4.27 16.05
CA ALA A 94 -5.15 4.68 17.26
C ALA A 94 -4.96 3.68 18.41
N LYS A 95 -4.90 2.39 18.11
CA LYS A 95 -4.58 1.29 19.03
C LYS A 95 -3.78 0.24 18.29
N HIS A 96 -2.52 0.02 18.68
CA HIS A 96 -1.68 -1.06 18.15
C HIS A 96 -1.83 -2.34 18.98
N HIS A 97 -1.01 -3.38 18.73
CA HIS A 97 -1.09 -4.69 19.37
C HIS A 97 -0.85 -4.68 20.88
N ASP A 98 -0.11 -3.67 21.40
CA ASP A 98 0.09 -3.45 22.84
C ASP A 98 -1.22 -3.11 23.58
N GLY A 99 -2.29 -2.77 22.86
CA GLY A 99 -3.59 -2.42 23.41
C GLY A 99 -3.71 -0.96 23.88
N PHE A 100 -2.65 -0.14 23.77
CA PHE A 100 -2.70 1.26 24.20
C PHE A 100 -3.54 2.11 23.25
N CYS A 101 -4.55 2.79 23.80
CA CYS A 101 -5.43 3.66 23.05
C CYS A 101 -4.94 5.12 23.10
N LEU A 102 -4.72 5.74 21.96
CA LEU A 102 -4.30 7.15 21.82
C LEU A 102 -5.44 8.15 22.12
N TRP A 103 -6.59 7.68 22.54
CA TRP A 103 -7.75 8.47 22.96
C TRP A 103 -8.31 7.91 24.29
N PRO A 104 -9.12 8.69 25.04
CA PRO A 104 -9.72 8.23 26.29
C PRO A 104 -10.84 7.20 26.05
N ASN A 105 -10.45 5.97 25.65
CA ASN A 105 -11.37 4.87 25.41
C ASN A 105 -12.02 4.43 26.74
N PRO A 106 -13.36 4.50 26.89
CA PRO A 106 -14.04 4.22 28.16
C PRO A 106 -14.03 2.73 28.55
N VAL A 107 -13.77 1.84 27.59
CA VAL A 107 -13.78 0.38 27.85
C VAL A 107 -12.38 -0.21 28.07
N SER A 108 -11.32 0.56 27.82
CA SER A 108 -9.94 0.16 28.08
C SER A 108 -9.37 0.86 29.32
N ARG A 109 -8.47 0.17 30.01
CA ARG A 109 -7.67 0.74 31.11
C ARG A 109 -6.24 1.07 30.68
N HIS A 110 -5.92 0.87 29.40
CA HIS A 110 -4.62 1.14 28.82
C HIS A 110 -4.75 2.23 27.76
N THR A 111 -4.84 3.48 28.19
CA THR A 111 -5.13 4.63 27.33
C THR A 111 -4.37 5.87 27.78
N VAL A 112 -4.39 6.91 26.97
CA VAL A 112 -3.87 8.25 27.32
C VAL A 112 -4.51 8.82 28.60
N ALA A 113 -5.71 8.39 28.98
CA ALA A 113 -6.37 8.85 30.21
C ALA A 113 -5.74 8.27 31.48
N GLN A 114 -5.00 7.20 31.40
CA GLN A 114 -4.23 6.61 32.50
C GLN A 114 -2.77 7.07 32.52
N SER A 115 -2.31 7.79 31.50
CA SER A 115 -0.95 8.34 31.48
C SER A 115 -0.87 9.67 32.22
N SER A 116 0.31 10.03 32.69
CA SER A 116 0.60 11.36 33.23
C SER A 116 0.68 12.45 32.14
N TRP A 117 0.74 12.05 30.87
CA TRP A 117 0.77 12.99 29.74
C TRP A 117 -0.48 13.88 29.74
N ARG A 118 -0.25 15.20 29.78
CA ARG A 118 -1.31 16.23 29.85
C ARG A 118 -2.33 16.01 30.98
N ASP A 119 -1.87 15.49 32.13
CA ASP A 119 -2.71 15.13 33.29
C ASP A 119 -3.85 14.17 32.94
N GLY A 120 -3.62 13.20 32.02
CA GLY A 120 -4.63 12.26 31.56
C GLY A 120 -5.73 12.87 30.67
N LYS A 121 -5.53 14.09 30.14
CA LYS A 121 -6.54 14.80 29.33
C LYS A 121 -6.17 14.85 27.83
N GLY A 122 -5.13 14.13 27.44
CA GLY A 122 -4.72 14.03 26.04
C GLY A 122 -5.73 13.25 25.20
N ASP A 123 -5.85 13.61 23.92
CA ASP A 123 -6.68 12.91 22.93
C ASP A 123 -6.11 13.16 21.53
N VAL A 124 -5.28 12.23 21.07
CA VAL A 124 -4.57 12.37 19.79
C VAL A 124 -5.55 12.28 18.61
N LEU A 125 -6.57 11.42 18.68
CA LEU A 125 -7.56 11.28 17.62
C LEU A 125 -8.35 12.58 17.42
N LYS A 126 -8.73 13.23 18.50
CA LYS A 126 -9.41 14.51 18.44
C LYS A 126 -8.53 15.58 17.78
N GLU A 127 -7.26 15.67 18.16
CA GLU A 127 -6.34 16.65 17.61
C GLU A 127 -6.06 16.39 16.12
N LEU A 128 -5.83 15.14 15.74
CA LEU A 128 -5.57 14.78 14.35
C LEU A 128 -6.80 14.96 13.46
N SER A 129 -7.98 14.51 13.90
CA SER A 129 -9.21 14.67 13.12
C SER A 129 -9.56 16.15 12.89
N GLN A 130 -9.26 17.03 13.86
CA GLN A 130 -9.40 18.49 13.70
C GLN A 130 -8.37 19.05 12.71
N ALA A 131 -7.11 18.62 12.81
CA ALA A 131 -6.06 19.03 11.89
C ALA A 131 -6.36 18.56 10.45
N CYS A 132 -6.80 17.34 10.23
CA CYS A 132 -7.20 16.87 8.91
C CYS A 132 -8.30 17.74 8.30
N ARG A 133 -9.35 18.07 9.03
CA ARG A 133 -10.40 18.98 8.57
C ARG A 133 -9.87 20.40 8.25
N GLU A 134 -8.97 20.91 9.07
CA GLU A 134 -8.36 22.25 8.87
C GLU A 134 -7.53 22.30 7.58
N TYR A 135 -6.81 21.23 7.25
CA TYR A 135 -5.96 21.15 6.06
C TYR A 135 -6.66 20.55 4.83
N GLY A 136 -7.94 20.17 4.93
CA GLY A 136 -8.70 19.54 3.85
C GLY A 136 -8.13 18.18 3.46
N LEU A 137 -7.83 17.36 4.46
CA LEU A 137 -7.42 15.96 4.35
C LEU A 137 -8.51 15.06 4.93
N GLU A 138 -8.60 13.85 4.39
CA GLU A 138 -9.43 12.81 4.96
C GLU A 138 -8.77 12.21 6.21
N PHE A 139 -9.60 11.80 7.19
CA PHE A 139 -9.14 11.21 8.45
C PHE A 139 -9.49 9.73 8.50
N GLY A 140 -8.51 8.87 8.74
CA GLY A 140 -8.65 7.43 8.89
C GLY A 140 -8.08 6.92 10.22
N ILE A 141 -8.52 5.74 10.62
CA ILE A 141 -8.17 5.15 11.92
C ILE A 141 -7.74 3.68 11.72
N TYR A 142 -6.60 3.31 12.29
CA TYR A 142 -6.21 1.92 12.49
C TYR A 142 -6.51 1.51 13.93
N ILE A 143 -7.20 0.39 14.11
CA ILE A 143 -7.44 -0.23 15.41
C ILE A 143 -7.13 -1.72 15.29
N SER A 144 -6.04 -2.16 15.90
CA SER A 144 -5.68 -3.57 15.94
C SER A 144 -6.71 -4.40 16.70
N PRO A 145 -7.23 -5.47 16.11
CA PRO A 145 -8.04 -6.45 16.86
C PRO A 145 -7.21 -7.25 17.86
N TRP A 146 -5.91 -7.45 17.57
CA TRP A 146 -5.01 -8.05 18.52
C TRP A 146 -4.76 -7.10 19.69
N ASP A 147 -4.88 -7.63 20.91
CA ASP A 147 -4.73 -6.88 22.15
C ASP A 147 -3.93 -7.68 23.18
N ARG A 148 -2.72 -7.23 23.46
CA ARG A 148 -1.81 -7.87 24.40
C ARG A 148 -1.98 -7.40 25.85
N ASN A 149 -2.90 -6.44 26.08
CA ASN A 149 -3.21 -5.88 27.40
C ASN A 149 -4.57 -6.31 27.94
N ASP A 150 -5.63 -6.40 27.10
CA ASP A 150 -6.98 -6.63 27.57
C ASP A 150 -7.16 -8.03 28.16
N PRO A 151 -7.62 -8.16 29.44
CA PRO A 151 -7.77 -9.45 30.12
C PRO A 151 -8.86 -10.34 29.51
N HIS A 152 -9.80 -9.81 28.70
CA HIS A 152 -10.84 -10.58 28.03
C HIS A 152 -10.34 -11.20 26.72
N TYR A 153 -9.20 -10.75 26.19
CA TYR A 153 -8.65 -11.30 24.95
C TYR A 153 -8.47 -12.81 25.04
N GLY A 154 -8.77 -13.53 23.96
CA GLY A 154 -8.81 -14.98 23.94
C GLY A 154 -10.11 -15.57 24.52
N SER A 155 -11.19 -14.76 24.61
CA SER A 155 -12.54 -15.19 24.97
C SER A 155 -13.61 -14.45 24.15
N ASP A 156 -14.84 -14.99 24.08
CA ASP A 156 -15.95 -14.37 23.34
C ASP A 156 -16.28 -12.95 23.86
N ALA A 157 -16.07 -12.68 25.15
CA ALA A 157 -16.31 -11.37 25.75
C ALA A 157 -15.44 -10.25 25.15
N TYR A 158 -14.28 -10.58 24.57
CA TYR A 158 -13.44 -9.60 23.92
C TYR A 158 -14.08 -9.01 22.65
N ASN A 159 -14.85 -9.79 21.91
CA ASN A 159 -15.56 -9.27 20.74
C ASN A 159 -16.49 -8.11 21.10
N ASP A 160 -17.19 -8.19 22.24
CA ASP A 160 -18.02 -7.10 22.74
C ASP A 160 -17.20 -5.87 23.19
N VAL A 161 -16.03 -6.09 23.80
CA VAL A 161 -15.10 -5.01 24.17
C VAL A 161 -14.57 -4.31 22.92
N PHE A 162 -14.22 -5.09 21.90
CA PHE A 162 -13.70 -4.53 20.65
C PHE A 162 -14.77 -3.75 19.87
N VAL A 163 -16.02 -4.24 19.83
CA VAL A 163 -17.17 -3.51 19.27
C VAL A 163 -17.35 -2.14 19.96
N GLN A 164 -17.36 -2.09 21.30
CA GLN A 164 -17.48 -0.84 22.02
C GLN A 164 -16.28 0.10 21.76
N THR A 165 -15.09 -0.46 21.59
CA THR A 165 -13.89 0.30 21.17
C THR A 165 -14.09 0.96 19.80
N LEU A 166 -14.58 0.20 18.81
CA LEU A 166 -14.92 0.70 17.48
C LEU A 166 -16.01 1.76 17.53
N GLU A 167 -17.12 1.51 18.26
CA GLU A 167 -18.22 2.45 18.39
C GLU A 167 -17.77 3.80 18.94
N HIS A 168 -16.90 3.77 19.96
CA HIS A 168 -16.39 5.00 20.56
C HIS A 168 -15.45 5.75 19.63
N ALA A 169 -14.50 5.06 19.01
CA ALA A 169 -13.54 5.69 18.09
C ALA A 169 -14.22 6.25 16.83
N LEU A 170 -15.10 5.46 16.21
CA LEU A 170 -15.77 5.86 14.95
C LEU A 170 -16.92 6.84 15.17
N GLY A 171 -17.51 6.88 16.37
CA GLY A 171 -18.63 7.77 16.69
C GLY A 171 -18.24 9.14 17.23
N SER A 172 -16.97 9.39 17.58
CA SER A 172 -16.57 10.56 18.39
C SER A 172 -15.82 11.66 17.65
N TYR A 173 -15.23 11.38 16.48
CA TYR A 173 -14.26 12.28 15.85
C TYR A 173 -14.67 12.83 14.47
N GLY A 174 -15.90 12.57 14.04
CA GLY A 174 -16.47 12.98 12.77
C GLY A 174 -16.33 11.89 11.71
N GLU A 175 -16.25 12.28 10.45
CA GLU A 175 -16.15 11.36 9.32
C GLU A 175 -14.80 10.64 9.31
N VAL A 176 -14.84 9.33 9.06
CA VAL A 176 -13.68 8.44 8.94
C VAL A 176 -13.74 7.80 7.56
N PHE A 177 -12.77 8.13 6.69
CA PHE A 177 -12.77 7.60 5.33
C PHE A 177 -12.30 6.15 5.25
N GLU A 178 -11.49 5.70 6.22
CA GLU A 178 -10.94 4.36 6.26
C GLU A 178 -10.76 3.84 7.68
N GLN A 179 -11.29 2.64 7.94
CA GLN A 179 -11.02 1.83 9.13
C GLN A 179 -10.06 0.72 8.76
N TRP A 180 -8.88 0.77 9.31
CA TRP A 180 -7.81 -0.17 9.05
C TRP A 180 -7.76 -1.28 10.11
N PHE A 181 -7.97 -2.54 9.71
CA PHE A 181 -7.85 -3.71 10.56
C PHE A 181 -6.60 -4.51 10.21
N ASP A 182 -5.72 -4.68 11.20
CA ASP A 182 -4.59 -5.57 11.09
C ASP A 182 -5.02 -7.03 11.17
N GLY A 183 -4.48 -7.86 10.27
CA GLY A 183 -4.76 -9.31 10.25
C GLY A 183 -4.01 -10.10 11.33
N ALA A 184 -3.05 -9.49 12.03
CA ALA A 184 -2.27 -10.17 13.05
C ALA A 184 -3.16 -10.68 14.19
N CYS A 185 -2.90 -11.93 14.61
CA CYS A 185 -3.63 -12.61 15.66
C CYS A 185 -2.67 -13.45 16.50
N GLY A 186 -1.98 -12.81 17.43
CA GLY A 186 -1.09 -13.46 18.40
C GLY A 186 -1.80 -13.80 19.71
N GLU A 187 -1.01 -14.19 20.69
CA GLU A 187 -1.48 -14.46 22.06
C GLU A 187 -1.71 -13.18 22.83
N GLY A 188 -2.74 -13.18 23.68
CA GLY A 188 -3.00 -12.11 24.65
C GLY A 188 -2.33 -12.37 25.99
N PRO A 189 -2.64 -11.56 27.04
CA PRO A 189 -2.03 -11.64 28.36
C PRO A 189 -2.28 -12.96 29.08
N ASN A 190 -3.26 -13.74 28.63
CA ASN A 190 -3.62 -15.06 29.16
C ASN A 190 -3.01 -16.24 28.36
N GLY A 191 -2.14 -15.97 27.37
CA GLY A 191 -1.53 -16.97 26.49
C GLY A 191 -2.49 -17.60 25.49
N LYS A 192 -3.63 -16.95 25.18
CA LYS A 192 -4.60 -17.45 24.23
C LYS A 192 -4.71 -16.52 23.02
N LYS A 193 -4.94 -17.11 21.84
CA LYS A 193 -5.34 -16.38 20.64
C LYS A 193 -6.83 -16.11 20.66
N GLN A 194 -7.26 -15.02 20.01
CA GLN A 194 -8.66 -14.65 19.87
C GLN A 194 -9.30 -15.29 18.64
N THR A 195 -10.56 -15.60 18.75
CA THR A 195 -11.43 -15.83 17.59
C THR A 195 -12.25 -14.57 17.35
N TYR A 196 -11.95 -13.85 16.27
CA TYR A 196 -12.62 -12.59 15.97
C TYR A 196 -13.97 -12.79 15.28
N ASP A 197 -14.98 -12.01 15.67
CA ASP A 197 -16.26 -11.92 14.97
C ASP A 197 -16.18 -10.83 13.88
N TRP A 198 -15.52 -11.13 12.76
CA TRP A 198 -15.34 -10.20 11.66
C TRP A 198 -16.65 -9.62 11.10
N PRO A 199 -17.72 -10.43 10.89
CA PRO A 199 -19.02 -9.89 10.47
C PRO A 199 -19.57 -8.83 11.43
N LEU A 200 -19.45 -9.05 12.74
CA LEU A 200 -19.86 -8.08 13.76
C LEU A 200 -19.02 -6.81 13.70
N PHE A 201 -17.71 -6.92 13.54
CA PHE A 201 -16.80 -5.77 13.43
C PHE A 201 -17.12 -4.93 12.19
N TYR A 202 -17.30 -5.56 11.03
CA TYR A 202 -17.66 -4.86 9.79
C TYR A 202 -19.01 -4.16 9.89
N SER A 203 -20.03 -4.83 10.45
CA SER A 203 -21.34 -4.22 10.62
C SER A 203 -21.29 -3.01 11.55
N THR A 204 -20.47 -3.07 12.62
CA THR A 204 -20.25 -1.94 13.52
C THR A 204 -19.61 -0.75 12.82
N VAL A 205 -18.60 -1.00 11.96
CA VAL A 205 -17.99 0.09 11.18
C VAL A 205 -19.01 0.74 10.25
N TYR A 206 -19.74 -0.03 9.46
CA TYR A 206 -20.70 0.52 8.49
C TYR A 206 -21.92 1.17 9.17
N GLU A 207 -22.29 0.75 10.39
CA GLU A 207 -23.32 1.45 11.17
C GLU A 207 -22.88 2.87 11.57
N LYS A 208 -21.62 3.05 11.97
CA LYS A 208 -21.08 4.35 12.40
C LYS A 208 -20.59 5.20 11.22
N GLN A 209 -20.02 4.57 10.20
CA GLN A 209 -19.35 5.19 9.06
C GLN A 209 -19.74 4.45 7.75
N PRO A 210 -20.92 4.72 7.18
CA PRO A 210 -21.48 3.94 6.06
C PRO A 210 -20.61 3.96 4.79
N ASP A 211 -19.86 5.04 4.59
CA ASP A 211 -19.00 5.25 3.40
C ASP A 211 -17.51 4.93 3.68
N ALA A 212 -17.17 4.48 4.88
CA ALA A 212 -15.79 4.13 5.20
C ALA A 212 -15.31 2.93 4.39
N ILE A 213 -14.08 2.99 3.91
CA ILE A 213 -13.39 1.82 3.39
C ILE A 213 -12.87 1.00 4.58
N ILE A 214 -13.15 -0.29 4.56
CA ILE A 214 -12.57 -1.21 5.53
C ILE A 214 -11.38 -1.89 4.88
N PHE A 215 -10.19 -1.60 5.39
CA PHE A 215 -8.97 -2.34 5.06
C PHE A 215 -8.89 -3.61 5.91
N SER A 216 -8.51 -4.69 5.27
CA SER A 216 -7.97 -5.91 5.89
C SER A 216 -7.22 -6.74 4.85
N ASN A 217 -6.63 -7.88 5.24
CA ASN A 217 -5.98 -8.75 4.26
C ASN A 217 -6.89 -9.13 3.08
N VAL A 218 -8.20 -9.25 3.32
CA VAL A 218 -9.16 -9.74 2.32
C VAL A 218 -10.37 -8.83 2.09
N GLY A 219 -10.33 -7.59 2.52
CA GLY A 219 -11.43 -6.63 2.39
C GLY A 219 -12.33 -6.57 3.64
N PRO A 220 -13.55 -6.07 3.52
CA PRO A 220 -14.40 -5.92 2.32
C PRO A 220 -14.21 -4.64 1.49
N GLY A 221 -13.54 -3.61 2.00
CA GLY A 221 -13.36 -2.34 1.30
C GLY A 221 -12.18 -2.36 0.32
N CYS A 222 -11.01 -2.69 0.82
CA CYS A 222 -9.77 -2.90 0.08
C CYS A 222 -8.98 -4.05 0.72
N ARG A 223 -7.99 -4.57 0.00
CA ARG A 223 -7.15 -5.66 0.49
C ARG A 223 -5.71 -5.20 0.68
N TRP A 224 -5.02 -5.84 1.61
CA TRP A 224 -3.57 -5.76 1.70
C TRP A 224 -2.90 -6.27 0.42
N VAL A 225 -1.83 -5.61 -0.02
CA VAL A 225 -1.09 -6.00 -1.23
C VAL A 225 -0.20 -7.23 -1.05
N GLY A 226 -0.20 -7.85 0.14
CA GLY A 226 0.56 -9.06 0.43
C GLY A 226 2.04 -8.85 0.75
N ASN A 227 2.49 -7.61 0.92
CA ASN A 227 3.85 -7.28 1.33
C ASN A 227 3.93 -5.86 1.90
N GLU A 228 5.01 -5.57 2.64
CA GLU A 228 5.27 -4.27 3.26
C GLU A 228 6.51 -3.56 2.68
N TYR A 229 7.00 -4.01 1.52
CA TYR A 229 8.12 -3.34 0.84
C TYR A 229 7.68 -2.41 -0.30
N GLY A 230 6.37 -2.28 -0.53
CA GLY A 230 5.82 -1.24 -1.37
C GLY A 230 5.63 -1.62 -2.84
N SER A 231 5.28 -2.88 -3.16
CA SER A 231 5.13 -3.33 -4.55
C SER A 231 3.84 -4.11 -4.78
N ALA A 232 2.96 -3.57 -5.60
CA ALA A 232 1.83 -4.31 -6.18
C ALA A 232 2.29 -5.16 -7.36
N GLY A 233 1.53 -6.21 -7.67
CA GLY A 233 1.78 -7.09 -8.79
C GLY A 233 1.81 -6.36 -10.13
N ARG A 234 2.61 -6.87 -11.07
CA ARG A 234 2.57 -6.39 -12.44
C ARG A 234 1.20 -6.67 -13.07
N THR A 235 0.61 -7.82 -12.74
CA THR A 235 -0.82 -8.09 -12.86
C THR A 235 -1.49 -7.67 -11.56
N CYS A 236 -2.46 -6.75 -11.60
CA CYS A 236 -3.15 -6.30 -10.41
C CYS A 236 -4.65 -6.09 -10.71
N TRP A 237 -5.45 -7.08 -10.30
CA TRP A 237 -6.91 -7.02 -10.39
C TRP A 237 -7.49 -6.31 -9.17
N GLY A 238 -8.48 -5.46 -9.36
CA GLY A 238 -9.28 -4.88 -8.27
C GLY A 238 -10.28 -5.87 -7.68
N THR A 239 -10.31 -7.11 -8.17
CA THR A 239 -11.28 -8.15 -7.80
C THR A 239 -10.59 -9.36 -7.17
N MET A 240 -11.32 -10.09 -6.29
CA MET A 240 -10.85 -11.30 -5.65
C MET A 240 -12.03 -12.17 -5.18
N ASN A 241 -11.82 -13.49 -5.11
CA ASN A 241 -12.74 -14.44 -4.45
C ASN A 241 -12.32 -14.57 -2.98
N ILE A 242 -13.16 -14.09 -2.09
CA ILE A 242 -12.85 -14.13 -0.65
C ILE A 242 -13.22 -15.50 -0.06
N GLY A 243 -14.35 -16.09 -0.50
CA GLY A 243 -14.81 -17.39 0.01
C GLY A 243 -14.94 -17.40 1.54
N GLU A 244 -14.23 -18.34 2.18
CA GLU A 244 -14.16 -18.49 3.65
C GLU A 244 -12.95 -17.77 4.27
N LEU A 245 -12.14 -17.05 3.48
CA LEU A 245 -10.99 -16.30 4.00
C LEU A 245 -11.46 -15.21 4.96
N THR A 246 -10.71 -15.04 6.01
CA THR A 246 -10.87 -13.95 6.99
C THR A 246 -9.58 -13.14 7.06
N PRO A 247 -9.59 -11.94 7.61
CA PRO A 247 -8.36 -11.14 7.79
C PRO A 247 -7.25 -11.84 8.58
N SER A 248 -7.62 -12.79 9.44
CA SER A 248 -6.66 -13.58 10.23
C SER A 248 -6.33 -14.95 9.61
N SER A 249 -6.83 -15.24 8.41
CA SER A 249 -6.42 -16.44 7.68
C SER A 249 -4.96 -16.31 7.26
N PRO A 250 -4.22 -17.43 7.11
CA PRO A 250 -2.89 -17.38 6.51
C PRO A 250 -2.94 -16.66 5.16
N ALA A 251 -2.09 -15.66 4.98
CA ALA A 251 -2.08 -14.84 3.78
C ALA A 251 -1.44 -15.60 2.61
N ASP A 252 -2.15 -15.72 1.49
CA ASP A 252 -1.54 -16.05 0.20
C ASP A 252 -1.06 -14.74 -0.43
N CYS A 253 0.24 -14.45 -0.23
CA CYS A 253 0.82 -13.17 -0.63
C CYS A 253 0.78 -12.94 -2.15
N ASP A 254 0.90 -13.99 -2.97
CA ASP A 254 0.82 -13.87 -4.42
C ASP A 254 -0.61 -13.55 -4.85
N LEU A 255 -1.60 -14.25 -4.28
CA LEU A 255 -3.01 -13.96 -4.49
C LEU A 255 -3.37 -12.52 -4.07
N LEU A 256 -2.91 -12.09 -2.90
CA LEU A 256 -3.16 -10.73 -2.41
C LEU A 256 -2.45 -9.67 -3.27
N ASN A 257 -1.28 -10.00 -3.82
CA ASN A 257 -0.51 -9.12 -4.67
C ASN A 257 -1.17 -8.88 -6.03
N GLU A 258 -1.64 -9.95 -6.65
CA GLU A 258 -2.20 -9.90 -8.02
C GLU A 258 -3.73 -9.71 -8.04
N GLY A 259 -4.45 -10.14 -7.01
CA GLY A 259 -5.89 -10.29 -7.05
C GLY A 259 -6.31 -11.39 -8.03
N GLU A 260 -7.58 -11.46 -8.38
CA GLU A 260 -8.09 -12.50 -9.28
C GLU A 260 -8.90 -11.94 -10.44
N GLN A 261 -8.56 -12.39 -11.61
CA GLN A 261 -9.41 -12.18 -12.79
C GLN A 261 -10.79 -12.82 -12.55
N ASN A 262 -11.86 -12.06 -12.74
CA ASN A 262 -13.24 -12.49 -12.46
C ASN A 262 -13.55 -12.77 -10.99
N GLY A 263 -12.81 -12.19 -10.03
CA GLY A 263 -13.16 -12.28 -8.62
C GLY A 263 -14.58 -11.74 -8.34
N GLU A 264 -15.27 -12.35 -7.37
CA GLU A 264 -16.67 -12.04 -7.07
C GLU A 264 -16.85 -10.72 -6.29
N LYS A 265 -15.78 -10.20 -5.68
CA LYS A 265 -15.78 -8.98 -4.86
C LYS A 265 -14.80 -7.97 -5.40
N TRP A 266 -15.20 -6.68 -5.35
CA TRP A 266 -14.26 -5.58 -5.57
C TRP A 266 -13.52 -5.28 -4.27
N VAL A 267 -12.23 -5.56 -4.26
CA VAL A 267 -11.31 -5.33 -3.14
C VAL A 267 -9.95 -4.91 -3.72
N ALA A 268 -9.90 -3.68 -4.23
CA ALA A 268 -8.67 -3.15 -4.81
C ALA A 268 -7.52 -3.17 -3.79
N ALA A 269 -6.27 -3.29 -4.29
CA ALA A 269 -5.11 -3.38 -3.43
C ALA A 269 -4.76 -2.04 -2.77
N GLU A 270 -4.34 -2.10 -1.51
CA GLU A 270 -3.62 -1.04 -0.83
C GLU A 270 -2.19 -1.50 -0.56
N THR A 271 -1.24 -0.65 -0.93
CA THR A 271 0.19 -0.87 -0.72
C THR A 271 0.64 -0.04 0.47
N ASP A 272 0.77 -0.67 1.61
CA ASP A 272 1.31 -0.09 2.83
C ASP A 272 2.83 -0.33 2.91
N VAL A 273 3.56 0.72 3.20
CA VAL A 273 5.02 0.67 3.30
C VAL A 273 5.55 1.79 4.19
N SER A 274 6.58 1.52 4.98
CA SER A 274 7.19 2.56 5.79
C SER A 274 8.31 3.30 5.04
N ILE A 275 8.40 4.62 5.24
CA ILE A 275 9.52 5.45 4.78
C ILE A 275 10.84 5.06 5.45
N ARG A 276 10.78 4.41 6.62
CA ARG A 276 11.89 3.91 7.44
C ARG A 276 11.95 2.38 7.40
N PRO A 277 13.00 1.73 7.91
CA PRO A 277 13.04 0.28 8.06
C PRO A 277 11.92 -0.25 8.96
N GLY A 278 11.68 0.37 10.12
CA GLY A 278 10.60 0.01 11.06
C GLY A 278 9.32 0.81 10.82
N TRP A 279 8.22 0.35 11.46
CA TRP A 279 6.94 1.04 11.44
C TRP A 279 6.89 2.19 12.45
N PHE A 280 7.50 2.03 13.63
CA PHE A 280 7.64 3.08 14.63
C PHE A 280 8.97 3.81 14.49
N TRP A 281 9.00 5.08 14.86
CA TRP A 281 10.20 5.89 14.78
C TRP A 281 11.30 5.39 15.74
N ARG A 282 12.54 5.36 15.24
CA ARG A 282 13.75 5.12 16.01
C ARG A 282 14.84 6.08 15.58
N GLU A 283 15.58 6.63 16.54
CA GLU A 283 16.68 7.57 16.25
C GLU A 283 17.78 6.93 15.39
N SER A 284 18.09 5.66 15.62
CA SER A 284 19.08 4.89 14.86
C SER A 284 18.73 4.74 13.36
N GLU A 285 17.48 4.98 12.99
CA GLU A 285 16.99 4.88 11.60
C GLU A 285 16.98 6.23 10.86
N ASN A 286 17.36 7.34 11.49
CA ASN A 286 17.38 8.65 10.84
C ASN A 286 18.26 8.68 9.57
N SER A 287 19.33 7.89 9.52
CA SER A 287 20.18 7.75 8.33
C SER A 287 19.71 6.69 7.33
N LYS A 288 18.63 5.96 7.64
CA LYS A 288 18.09 4.85 6.84
C LYS A 288 16.74 5.18 6.19
N VAL A 289 16.33 6.43 6.22
CA VAL A 289 15.12 6.90 5.51
C VAL A 289 15.29 6.64 4.02
N LYS A 290 14.29 6.02 3.40
CA LYS A 290 14.30 5.68 1.97
C LYS A 290 14.67 6.88 1.11
N THR A 291 15.48 6.66 0.10
CA THR A 291 15.89 7.67 -0.88
C THR A 291 14.72 8.07 -1.78
N VAL A 292 14.83 9.19 -2.50
CA VAL A 292 13.83 9.58 -3.50
C VAL A 292 13.68 8.51 -4.58
N GLN A 293 14.78 7.84 -4.98
CA GLN A 293 14.76 6.75 -5.96
C GLN A 293 13.90 5.57 -5.48
N GLU A 294 14.08 5.15 -4.23
CA GLU A 294 13.27 4.06 -3.64
C GLU A 294 11.80 4.46 -3.51
N LEU A 295 11.51 5.70 -3.13
CA LEU A 295 10.14 6.19 -3.02
C LEU A 295 9.46 6.37 -4.40
N LEU A 296 10.19 6.81 -5.43
CA LEU A 296 9.68 6.84 -6.80
C LEU A 296 9.39 5.42 -7.32
N LYS A 297 10.28 4.46 -7.04
CA LYS A 297 10.03 3.05 -7.35
C LYS A 297 8.71 2.58 -6.70
N ILE A 298 8.54 2.83 -5.40
CA ILE A 298 7.33 2.49 -4.66
C ILE A 298 6.10 3.15 -5.30
N TYR A 299 6.17 4.42 -5.68
CA TYR A 299 5.07 5.12 -6.35
C TYR A 299 4.70 4.45 -7.68
N TYR A 300 5.67 4.10 -8.51
CA TYR A 300 5.42 3.40 -9.77
C TYR A 300 4.91 1.97 -9.58
N GLU A 301 5.37 1.30 -8.54
CA GLU A 301 4.98 -0.08 -8.25
C GLU A 301 3.72 -0.21 -7.40
N SER A 302 3.13 0.90 -6.95
CA SER A 302 1.83 0.95 -6.26
C SER A 302 0.80 1.71 -7.08
N VAL A 303 0.85 3.04 -7.10
CA VAL A 303 -0.08 3.90 -7.86
C VAL A 303 -0.03 3.59 -9.35
N GLY A 304 1.17 3.36 -9.89
CA GLY A 304 1.36 2.96 -11.28
C GLY A 304 0.96 1.52 -11.61
N ARG A 305 0.48 0.74 -10.64
CA ARG A 305 0.02 -0.65 -10.79
C ARG A 305 -1.36 -0.90 -10.16
N ASN A 306 -2.28 0.06 -10.32
CA ASN A 306 -3.68 -0.07 -9.88
C ASN A 306 -3.87 -0.27 -8.36
N SER A 307 -2.94 0.24 -7.52
CA SER A 307 -3.01 0.17 -6.06
C SER A 307 -2.96 1.56 -5.45
N LEU A 308 -3.59 1.76 -4.29
CA LEU A 308 -3.40 2.96 -3.50
C LEU A 308 -2.09 2.83 -2.69
N LEU A 309 -1.32 3.91 -2.59
CA LEU A 309 -0.12 3.97 -1.74
C LEU A 309 -0.47 4.55 -0.37
N LEU A 310 -0.25 3.76 0.68
CA LEU A 310 -0.29 4.19 2.08
C LEU A 310 1.14 4.23 2.64
N LEU A 311 1.77 5.41 2.62
CA LEU A 311 3.14 5.59 3.07
C LEU A 311 3.18 5.92 4.56
N ASN A 312 3.79 5.05 5.36
CA ASN A 312 4.00 5.30 6.78
C ASN A 312 5.14 6.27 7.03
N VAL A 313 4.83 7.32 7.79
CA VAL A 313 5.76 8.35 8.26
C VAL A 313 5.56 8.49 9.77
N PRO A 314 6.32 7.74 10.58
CA PRO A 314 6.08 7.67 12.01
C PRO A 314 6.46 8.97 12.73
N ALA A 315 5.69 9.31 13.77
CA ALA A 315 6.04 10.42 14.64
C ALA A 315 7.13 10.02 15.65
N ASP A 316 8.03 10.95 15.95
CA ASP A 316 9.12 10.76 16.91
C ASP A 316 8.66 10.93 18.37
N THR A 317 9.56 10.79 19.34
CA THR A 317 9.27 10.92 20.77
C THR A 317 8.79 12.31 21.19
N ARG A 318 8.97 13.34 20.35
CA ARG A 318 8.37 14.65 20.57
C ARG A 318 6.88 14.67 20.21
N GLY A 319 6.41 13.74 19.36
CA GLY A 319 5.09 13.76 18.76
C GLY A 319 5.05 14.60 17.47
N LEU A 320 6.16 14.69 16.75
CA LEU A 320 6.31 15.39 15.49
C LEU A 320 6.79 14.42 14.41
N LEU A 321 6.43 14.65 13.15
CA LEU A 321 7.15 14.01 12.06
C LEU A 321 8.58 14.56 12.04
N HIS A 322 9.54 13.65 12.04
CA HIS A 322 10.95 14.03 12.12
C HIS A 322 11.39 14.81 10.87
N GLU A 323 12.32 15.75 11.06
CA GLU A 323 12.74 16.67 10.00
C GLU A 323 13.30 15.94 8.77
N VAL A 324 14.02 14.84 8.98
CA VAL A 324 14.58 14.02 7.89
C VAL A 324 13.46 13.43 7.01
N ASP A 325 12.38 12.93 7.63
CA ASP A 325 11.25 12.37 6.91
C ASP A 325 10.49 13.47 6.16
N SER A 326 10.24 14.61 6.82
CA SER A 326 9.56 15.75 6.21
C SER A 326 10.33 16.30 5.00
N VAL A 327 11.66 16.42 5.09
CA VAL A 327 12.51 16.82 3.96
C VAL A 327 12.41 15.80 2.82
N ARG A 328 12.50 14.50 3.12
CA ARG A 328 12.40 13.44 2.11
C ARG A 328 11.05 13.45 1.39
N LEU A 329 9.95 13.71 2.10
CA LEU A 329 8.63 13.86 1.48
C LEU A 329 8.56 15.06 0.54
N MET A 330 9.18 16.18 0.90
CA MET A 330 9.23 17.36 0.02
C MET A 330 10.10 17.11 -1.22
N GLU A 331 11.20 16.37 -1.08
CA GLU A 331 12.04 15.96 -2.21
C GLU A 331 11.25 15.00 -3.16
N LEU A 332 10.52 14.03 -2.61
CA LEU A 332 9.64 13.18 -3.41
C LEU A 332 8.55 13.99 -4.11
N ARG A 333 7.93 14.92 -3.40
CA ARG A 333 6.91 15.79 -3.98
C ARG A 333 7.47 16.60 -5.15
N ALA A 334 8.64 17.21 -4.96
CA ALA A 334 9.30 17.97 -6.03
C ALA A 334 9.61 17.09 -7.25
N ALA A 335 10.08 15.87 -7.05
CA ALA A 335 10.34 14.92 -8.12
C ALA A 335 9.05 14.53 -8.86
N LEU A 336 7.97 14.20 -8.14
CA LEU A 336 6.67 13.89 -8.77
C LEU A 336 6.11 15.11 -9.53
N ASP A 337 6.22 16.31 -8.96
CA ASP A 337 5.78 17.53 -9.63
C ASP A 337 6.59 17.80 -10.91
N GLU A 338 7.88 17.54 -10.93
CA GLU A 338 8.74 17.70 -12.10
C GLU A 338 8.39 16.66 -13.19
N ILE A 339 8.28 15.38 -12.83
CA ILE A 339 7.98 14.29 -13.76
C ILE A 339 6.62 14.48 -14.43
N PHE A 340 5.60 14.82 -13.65
CA PHE A 340 4.21 14.92 -14.12
C PHE A 340 3.79 16.36 -14.50
N ALA A 341 4.71 17.33 -14.52
CA ALA A 341 4.42 18.74 -14.84
C ALA A 341 3.91 18.94 -16.27
N THR A 342 4.38 18.13 -17.21
CA THR A 342 4.10 18.30 -18.63
C THR A 342 3.66 16.97 -19.25
N ASP A 343 2.38 16.90 -19.60
CA ASP A 343 1.91 15.81 -20.45
C ASP A 343 2.36 16.06 -21.90
N LEU A 344 3.26 15.21 -22.40
CA LEU A 344 3.78 15.29 -23.77
C LEU A 344 2.74 14.92 -24.83
N ALA A 345 1.58 14.38 -24.42
CA ALA A 345 0.42 14.15 -25.27
C ALA A 345 -0.54 15.34 -25.30
N GLU A 346 -0.26 16.46 -24.62
CA GLU A 346 -1.12 17.64 -24.65
C GLU A 346 -1.26 18.18 -26.09
N GLY A 347 -2.49 18.40 -26.54
CA GLY A 347 -2.82 18.83 -27.88
C GLY A 347 -2.72 17.74 -28.97
N ALA A 348 -2.47 16.49 -28.60
CA ALA A 348 -2.46 15.35 -29.51
C ALA A 348 -3.89 15.03 -30.04
N GLN A 349 -3.92 14.21 -31.11
CA GLN A 349 -5.16 13.70 -31.68
C GLN A 349 -5.27 12.19 -31.43
N ALA A 350 -6.37 11.75 -30.85
CA ALA A 350 -6.65 10.34 -30.64
C ALA A 350 -7.60 9.80 -31.72
N GLN A 351 -7.30 8.60 -32.22
CA GLN A 351 -8.14 7.85 -33.14
C GLN A 351 -8.13 6.38 -32.78
N ALA A 352 -9.29 5.76 -32.70
CA ALA A 352 -9.42 4.32 -32.45
C ALA A 352 -9.78 3.55 -33.72
N CYS A 353 -9.50 2.24 -33.70
CA CYS A 353 -9.91 1.32 -34.77
C CYS A 353 -11.44 1.24 -34.89
N CYS A 354 -12.15 1.38 -33.78
CA CYS A 354 -13.61 1.29 -33.69
C CYS A 354 -14.09 2.10 -32.48
N THR A 355 -15.34 2.56 -32.57
CA THR A 355 -16.01 3.36 -31.54
C THR A 355 -17.42 2.86 -31.36
N ARG A 356 -17.88 2.68 -30.12
CA ARG A 356 -19.20 2.18 -29.77
C ARG A 356 -20.31 2.91 -30.49
N GLY A 357 -21.03 2.15 -31.37
CA GLY A 357 -22.13 2.66 -32.22
C GLY A 357 -21.73 3.85 -33.09
N GLY A 358 -20.45 4.09 -33.36
CA GLY A 358 -19.95 5.28 -34.07
C GLY A 358 -20.28 6.59 -33.35
N SER A 359 -20.56 6.57 -32.06
CA SER A 359 -21.02 7.72 -31.28
C SER A 359 -19.88 8.55 -30.73
N ARG A 360 -19.94 9.86 -30.87
CA ARG A 360 -18.99 10.81 -30.26
C ARG A 360 -18.92 10.72 -28.74
N LYS A 361 -19.97 10.21 -28.09
CA LYS A 361 -19.99 9.99 -26.64
C LYS A 361 -18.90 9.03 -26.19
N TYR A 362 -18.49 8.10 -27.05
CA TYR A 362 -17.52 7.05 -26.75
C TYR A 362 -16.26 7.14 -27.64
N ASP A 363 -15.99 8.34 -28.18
CA ASP A 363 -14.87 8.57 -29.10
C ASP A 363 -13.53 8.50 -28.38
N ALA A 364 -12.47 8.14 -29.13
CA ALA A 364 -11.11 8.08 -28.61
C ALA A 364 -10.59 9.42 -28.05
N VAL A 365 -11.15 10.56 -28.50
CA VAL A 365 -10.74 11.88 -27.96
C VAL A 365 -10.97 12.01 -26.46
N ASN A 366 -11.92 11.26 -25.90
CA ASN A 366 -12.22 11.28 -24.46
C ASN A 366 -11.04 10.82 -23.58
N ILE A 367 -10.07 10.06 -24.14
CA ILE A 367 -8.90 9.64 -23.37
C ILE A 367 -7.93 10.79 -23.10
N LEU A 368 -8.09 11.95 -23.76
CA LEU A 368 -7.19 13.11 -23.69
C LEU A 368 -7.87 14.36 -23.10
N ASP A 369 -9.16 14.28 -22.70
CA ASP A 369 -9.91 15.44 -22.23
C ASP A 369 -9.74 15.75 -20.73
N GLY A 370 -9.14 14.82 -19.97
CA GLY A 370 -8.88 14.95 -18.53
C GLY A 370 -10.15 14.79 -17.67
N ASP A 371 -11.30 14.46 -18.26
CA ASP A 371 -12.53 14.17 -17.53
C ASP A 371 -12.62 12.67 -17.22
N TYR A 372 -12.54 12.33 -15.94
CA TYR A 372 -12.59 10.94 -15.50
C TYR A 372 -13.87 10.21 -15.92
N ASP A 373 -15.01 10.92 -16.08
CA ASP A 373 -16.32 10.33 -16.34
C ASP A 373 -16.62 10.15 -17.83
N THR A 374 -15.73 10.60 -18.72
CA THR A 374 -15.75 10.31 -20.15
C THR A 374 -14.75 9.21 -20.49
N TYR A 375 -15.05 8.42 -21.52
CA TYR A 375 -14.18 7.31 -21.91
C TYR A 375 -14.40 6.91 -23.37
N TRP A 376 -13.36 6.35 -23.98
CA TRP A 376 -13.48 5.59 -25.22
C TRP A 376 -14.01 4.19 -24.92
N ALA A 377 -14.92 3.71 -25.78
CA ALA A 377 -15.46 2.35 -25.70
C ALA A 377 -15.68 1.74 -27.09
N THR A 378 -15.59 0.41 -27.16
CA THR A 378 -15.98 -0.39 -28.32
C THR A 378 -17.40 -0.95 -28.16
N ASP A 379 -17.95 -1.58 -29.21
CA ASP A 379 -19.17 -2.38 -29.08
C ASP A 379 -18.93 -3.62 -28.20
N ASP A 380 -19.99 -4.21 -27.63
CA ASP A 380 -19.89 -5.22 -26.57
C ASP A 380 -19.16 -6.50 -26.99
N ASP A 381 -19.17 -6.84 -28.27
CA ASP A 381 -18.53 -8.02 -28.86
C ASP A 381 -17.09 -7.77 -29.34
N VAL A 382 -16.59 -6.55 -29.20
CA VAL A 382 -15.23 -6.16 -29.61
C VAL A 382 -14.31 -6.10 -28.39
N LEU A 383 -13.57 -7.18 -28.16
CA LEU A 383 -12.68 -7.36 -27.01
C LEU A 383 -11.22 -7.01 -27.34
N GLU A 384 -10.81 -7.14 -28.60
CA GLU A 384 -9.52 -6.73 -29.12
C GLU A 384 -9.67 -5.42 -29.89
N ALA A 385 -8.92 -4.41 -29.54
CA ALA A 385 -9.08 -3.09 -30.10
C ALA A 385 -7.81 -2.24 -29.95
N SER A 386 -7.72 -1.15 -30.67
CA SER A 386 -6.57 -0.24 -30.51
C SER A 386 -6.98 1.22 -30.66
N PHE A 387 -6.23 2.08 -30.01
CA PHE A 387 -6.26 3.51 -30.26
C PHE A 387 -4.83 4.04 -30.53
N THR A 388 -4.76 5.09 -31.33
CA THR A 388 -3.52 5.77 -31.69
C THR A 388 -3.61 7.23 -31.27
N VAL A 389 -2.60 7.68 -30.53
CA VAL A 389 -2.42 9.10 -30.16
C VAL A 389 -1.34 9.67 -31.04
N THR A 390 -1.69 10.59 -31.94
CA THR A 390 -0.77 11.29 -32.82
C THR A 390 -0.35 12.59 -32.16
N LEU A 391 0.96 12.73 -31.89
CA LEU A 391 1.51 13.87 -31.19
C LEU A 391 1.58 15.10 -32.10
N PRO A 392 1.46 16.33 -31.54
CA PRO A 392 1.58 17.56 -32.34
C PRO A 392 2.95 17.71 -33.01
N GLN A 393 3.97 17.17 -32.36
CA GLN A 393 5.35 17.07 -32.85
C GLN A 393 6.01 15.83 -32.25
N ALA A 394 7.15 15.41 -32.81
CA ALA A 394 7.91 14.31 -32.20
C ALA A 394 8.27 14.66 -30.76
N ALA A 395 7.96 13.75 -29.83
CA ALA A 395 8.29 13.89 -28.42
C ALA A 395 9.11 12.71 -27.91
N GLU A 396 9.99 12.97 -26.95
CA GLU A 396 10.77 11.98 -26.25
C GLU A 396 10.15 11.71 -24.88
N PHE A 397 9.89 10.44 -24.56
CA PHE A 397 9.25 10.00 -23.32
C PHE A 397 9.78 8.63 -22.87
N ASN A 398 9.54 8.29 -21.60
CA ASN A 398 9.81 6.96 -21.03
C ASN A 398 8.75 6.51 -20.03
N ARG A 399 7.63 7.23 -19.91
CA ARG A 399 6.46 6.85 -19.11
C ARG A 399 5.20 6.98 -19.96
N VAL A 400 4.41 5.91 -19.97
CA VAL A 400 3.08 5.89 -20.60
C VAL A 400 2.04 5.61 -19.53
N GLN A 401 1.18 6.58 -19.25
CA GLN A 401 0.05 6.43 -18.33
C GLN A 401 -1.21 6.07 -19.10
N ILE A 402 -1.92 5.06 -18.61
CA ILE A 402 -3.23 4.62 -19.15
C ILE A 402 -4.18 4.39 -17.98
N GLN A 403 -5.48 4.69 -18.15
CA GLN A 403 -6.51 4.48 -17.15
C GLN A 403 -7.74 3.79 -17.75
N GLU A 404 -8.31 2.82 -17.00
CA GLU A 404 -9.63 2.24 -17.31
C GLU A 404 -10.71 2.94 -16.50
N TYR A 405 -11.90 3.08 -17.10
CA TYR A 405 -13.09 3.53 -16.40
C TYR A 405 -13.68 2.41 -15.53
N ILE A 406 -13.11 2.24 -14.35
CA ILE A 406 -13.42 1.15 -13.42
C ILE A 406 -14.82 1.14 -12.80
N PRO A 407 -15.64 2.23 -12.77
CA PRO A 407 -17.02 2.16 -12.27
C PRO A 407 -17.90 1.12 -12.97
N LEU A 408 -17.55 0.71 -14.19
CA LEU A 408 -18.21 -0.37 -14.93
C LEU A 408 -17.43 -1.70 -14.91
N GLY A 409 -16.46 -1.85 -14.03
CA GLY A 409 -15.62 -3.03 -13.84
C GLY A 409 -14.27 -2.96 -14.57
N GLN A 410 -13.27 -3.63 -14.03
CA GLN A 410 -11.95 -3.79 -14.65
C GLN A 410 -12.00 -4.87 -15.73
N ARG A 411 -11.40 -4.63 -16.91
CA ARG A 411 -11.64 -5.45 -18.09
C ARG A 411 -10.39 -5.89 -18.84
N VAL A 412 -9.37 -5.01 -18.95
CA VAL A 412 -8.18 -5.29 -19.73
C VAL A 412 -7.28 -6.28 -19.01
N SER A 413 -6.92 -7.38 -19.69
CA SER A 413 -6.03 -8.43 -19.18
C SER A 413 -4.67 -8.49 -19.89
N ALA A 414 -4.58 -7.99 -21.13
CA ALA A 414 -3.30 -7.88 -21.84
C ALA A 414 -3.34 -6.71 -22.84
N PHE A 415 -2.24 -5.97 -22.92
CA PHE A 415 -2.07 -4.90 -23.89
C PHE A 415 -0.61 -4.71 -24.28
N SER A 416 -0.39 -4.10 -25.46
CA SER A 416 0.94 -3.66 -25.89
C SER A 416 0.93 -2.19 -26.28
N ILE A 417 2.11 -1.58 -26.23
CA ILE A 417 2.35 -0.19 -26.61
C ILE A 417 3.36 -0.19 -27.74
N GLU A 418 3.02 0.52 -28.82
CA GLU A 418 3.87 0.72 -29.98
C GLU A 418 4.12 2.22 -30.18
N ALA A 419 5.33 2.55 -30.63
CA ALA A 419 5.74 3.91 -30.98
C ALA A 419 6.05 4.02 -32.48
N LEU A 420 5.57 5.08 -33.12
CA LEU A 420 5.90 5.42 -34.50
C LEU A 420 7.14 6.29 -34.54
N GLY A 421 8.25 5.73 -35.00
CA GLY A 421 9.49 6.46 -35.14
C GLY A 421 9.45 7.48 -36.29
N GLN A 422 10.41 8.42 -36.33
CA GLN A 422 10.59 9.39 -37.41
C GLN A 422 10.89 8.74 -38.78
N ASP A 423 11.33 7.49 -38.76
CA ASP A 423 11.54 6.66 -39.97
C ASP A 423 10.24 6.04 -40.52
N GLY A 424 9.11 6.32 -39.91
CA GLY A 424 7.79 5.82 -40.30
C GLY A 424 7.55 4.36 -39.91
N GLN A 425 8.36 3.77 -39.04
CA GLN A 425 8.19 2.38 -38.58
C GLN A 425 7.57 2.32 -37.19
N TRP A 426 6.61 1.44 -37.00
CA TRP A 426 6.06 1.08 -35.70
C TRP A 426 6.96 0.07 -34.99
N ARG A 427 7.22 0.30 -33.70
CA ARG A 427 7.99 -0.60 -32.84
C ARG A 427 7.28 -0.80 -31.53
N THR A 428 7.14 -2.05 -31.10
CA THR A 428 6.64 -2.38 -29.77
C THR A 428 7.67 -1.93 -28.72
N ILE A 429 7.22 -1.11 -27.76
CA ILE A 429 8.07 -0.57 -26.67
C ILE A 429 7.69 -1.15 -25.31
N ALA A 430 6.48 -1.73 -25.16
CA ALA A 430 6.07 -2.45 -23.97
C ALA A 430 5.00 -3.49 -24.26
N ARG A 431 4.91 -4.52 -23.40
CA ARG A 431 3.80 -5.47 -23.29
C ARG A 431 3.48 -5.65 -21.83
N GLU A 432 2.21 -5.47 -21.49
CA GLU A 432 1.71 -5.44 -20.12
C GLU A 432 0.43 -6.25 -19.98
N THR A 433 0.01 -6.47 -18.74
CA THR A 433 -1.20 -7.22 -18.38
C THR A 433 -2.39 -6.30 -18.10
N THR A 434 -2.68 -6.01 -16.82
CA THR A 434 -3.83 -5.22 -16.39
C THR A 434 -3.58 -3.72 -16.47
N ILE A 435 -4.63 -2.94 -16.69
CA ILE A 435 -4.62 -1.48 -16.58
C ILE A 435 -5.24 -1.08 -15.22
N GLY A 436 -6.53 -1.27 -15.04
CA GLY A 436 -7.27 -0.85 -13.86
C GLY A 436 -7.40 0.66 -13.72
N TYR A 437 -7.57 1.16 -12.49
CA TYR A 437 -7.72 2.59 -12.22
C TYR A 437 -6.60 3.43 -12.85
N LYS A 438 -5.34 3.00 -12.68
CA LYS A 438 -4.17 3.66 -13.27
C LYS A 438 -3.04 2.67 -13.52
N ARG A 439 -2.45 2.75 -14.71
CA ARG A 439 -1.23 2.06 -15.08
C ARG A 439 -0.22 3.06 -15.59
N ILE A 440 0.98 3.08 -15.00
CA ILE A 440 2.13 3.85 -15.48
C ILE A 440 3.19 2.86 -15.94
N VAL A 441 3.35 2.77 -17.26
CA VAL A 441 4.29 1.83 -17.89
C VAL A 441 5.63 2.51 -18.08
N HIS A 442 6.69 1.87 -17.60
CA HIS A 442 8.06 2.25 -17.91
C HIS A 442 8.45 1.69 -19.29
N THR A 443 8.92 2.54 -20.16
CA THR A 443 9.44 2.17 -21.48
C THR A 443 10.90 2.60 -21.63
N PRO A 444 11.66 2.02 -22.57
CA PRO A 444 12.91 2.65 -22.99
C PRO A 444 12.66 4.10 -23.43
N VAL A 445 13.65 4.98 -23.23
CA VAL A 445 13.58 6.35 -23.76
C VAL A 445 13.29 6.28 -25.26
N THR A 446 12.16 6.83 -25.67
CA THR A 446 11.62 6.67 -27.03
C THR A 446 11.21 8.01 -27.60
N THR A 447 11.72 8.35 -28.80
CA THR A 447 11.25 9.50 -29.58
C THR A 447 10.23 9.03 -30.61
N ALA A 448 9.00 9.53 -30.54
CA ALA A 448 7.92 9.11 -31.43
C ALA A 448 7.09 10.27 -31.99
N LEU A 449 6.46 10.02 -33.14
CA LEU A 449 5.43 10.87 -33.76
C LEU A 449 4.02 10.49 -33.32
N ALA A 450 3.83 9.23 -32.94
CA ALA A 450 2.57 8.70 -32.44
C ALA A 450 2.82 7.50 -31.53
N VAL A 451 1.87 7.25 -30.63
CA VAL A 451 1.83 6.07 -29.77
C VAL A 451 0.53 5.32 -30.01
N ARG A 452 0.62 4.00 -30.19
CA ARG A 452 -0.54 3.11 -30.30
C ARG A 452 -0.61 2.18 -29.10
N VAL A 453 -1.78 2.07 -28.50
CA VAL A 453 -2.08 1.05 -27.51
C VAL A 453 -2.98 0.01 -28.17
N ASN A 454 -2.54 -1.23 -28.15
CA ASN A 454 -3.31 -2.38 -28.62
C ASN A 454 -3.80 -3.14 -27.38
N ILE A 455 -5.11 -3.19 -27.19
CA ILE A 455 -5.74 -4.09 -26.21
C ILE A 455 -5.75 -5.46 -26.88
N GLU A 456 -4.94 -6.38 -26.37
CA GLU A 456 -4.74 -7.72 -26.94
C GLU A 456 -5.74 -8.71 -26.35
N GLU A 457 -6.13 -8.51 -25.07
CA GLU A 457 -7.14 -9.31 -24.38
C GLU A 457 -7.94 -8.46 -23.39
N ALA A 458 -9.26 -8.62 -23.40
CA ALA A 458 -10.17 -8.01 -22.44
C ALA A 458 -11.35 -8.93 -22.11
N LEU A 459 -11.88 -8.81 -20.90
CA LEU A 459 -13.01 -9.61 -20.40
C LEU A 459 -14.36 -9.11 -20.88
N ALA A 460 -14.44 -7.84 -21.25
CA ALA A 460 -15.57 -7.15 -21.86
C ALA A 460 -15.03 -6.00 -22.72
N CYS A 461 -15.89 -5.31 -23.48
CA CYS A 461 -15.47 -4.18 -24.30
C CYS A 461 -14.61 -3.19 -23.50
N PRO A 462 -13.40 -2.82 -23.95
CA PRO A 462 -12.50 -1.94 -23.21
C PRO A 462 -13.11 -0.55 -23.00
N LEU A 463 -12.86 0.04 -21.86
CA LEU A 463 -13.29 1.38 -21.46
C LEU A 463 -12.07 2.15 -20.97
N ILE A 464 -11.49 2.99 -21.82
CA ILE A 464 -10.28 3.76 -21.49
C ILE A 464 -10.66 5.22 -21.29
N ASN A 465 -10.35 5.79 -20.13
CA ASN A 465 -10.69 7.16 -19.76
C ASN A 465 -9.48 8.08 -19.55
N GLY A 466 -8.25 7.59 -19.75
CA GLY A 466 -7.08 8.44 -19.63
C GLY A 466 -5.87 7.90 -20.38
N PHE A 467 -5.09 8.82 -20.96
CA PHE A 467 -3.79 8.56 -21.58
C PHE A 467 -2.90 9.79 -21.44
N ALA A 468 -1.66 9.61 -21.01
CA ALA A 468 -0.66 10.66 -20.92
C ALA A 468 0.76 10.10 -21.16
N LEU A 469 1.68 10.98 -21.56
CA LEU A 469 3.09 10.66 -21.78
C LEU A 469 3.97 11.58 -20.94
N TYR A 470 4.98 11.02 -20.28
CA TYR A 470 5.92 11.79 -19.48
C TYR A 470 7.35 11.38 -19.73
N MET A 471 8.26 12.32 -19.48
CA MET A 471 9.70 12.07 -19.43
C MET A 471 10.14 12.12 -17.97
N ASP A 472 10.75 11.05 -17.52
CA ASP A 472 11.30 10.94 -16.17
C ASP A 472 12.82 10.75 -16.28
N ASP A 473 13.55 11.82 -16.04
CA ASP A 473 15.01 11.84 -15.99
C ASP A 473 15.55 11.62 -14.56
N ILE A 474 14.63 11.56 -13.56
CA ILE A 474 14.97 11.46 -12.14
C ILE A 474 15.12 10.01 -11.74
N TYR A 475 14.11 9.16 -12.06
CA TYR A 475 14.13 7.76 -11.70
C TYR A 475 14.83 6.92 -12.75
N VAL A 476 16.00 6.41 -12.38
CA VAL A 476 16.73 5.43 -13.19
C VAL A 476 16.32 4.04 -12.70
N SER A 477 15.50 3.32 -13.49
CA SER A 477 15.19 1.93 -13.15
C SER A 477 16.47 1.09 -13.32
N ASP A 478 16.92 0.51 -12.22
CA ASP A 478 17.84 -0.60 -12.28
C ASP A 478 17.09 -1.82 -12.84
N GLU A 479 17.00 -1.93 -14.17
CA GLU A 479 16.45 -3.11 -14.85
C GLU A 479 17.30 -4.38 -14.67
N LYS A 480 18.38 -4.31 -13.94
CA LYS A 480 19.02 -5.52 -13.46
C LYS A 480 18.20 -5.99 -12.28
N PRO A 481 17.60 -7.20 -12.36
CA PRO A 481 17.06 -7.80 -11.15
C PRO A 481 18.18 -7.73 -10.12
N HIS A 482 17.94 -6.99 -9.04
CA HIS A 482 18.85 -6.98 -7.92
C HIS A 482 18.87 -8.42 -7.41
N VAL A 483 19.82 -9.21 -7.91
CA VAL A 483 20.11 -10.52 -7.33
C VAL A 483 20.67 -10.18 -5.97
N PRO A 484 19.95 -10.45 -4.89
CA PRO A 484 20.44 -10.12 -3.56
C PRO A 484 21.77 -10.81 -3.38
N THR A 485 22.83 -10.04 -3.18
CA THR A 485 24.15 -10.57 -2.81
C THR A 485 24.03 -11.04 -1.36
N GLY A 486 23.86 -12.32 -1.15
CA GLY A 486 23.74 -12.92 0.17
C GLY A 486 24.06 -14.39 0.14
N GLU A 487 24.46 -14.92 1.27
CA GLU A 487 24.67 -16.35 1.49
C GLU A 487 23.34 -17.05 1.75
N VAL A 488 23.16 -18.26 1.22
CA VAL A 488 22.06 -19.17 1.59
C VAL A 488 22.65 -20.24 2.48
N LYS A 489 22.02 -20.49 3.63
CA LYS A 489 22.43 -21.48 4.62
C LYS A 489 21.29 -22.45 4.93
N ASN A 490 21.61 -23.65 5.39
CA ASN A 490 20.61 -24.55 5.93
C ASN A 490 20.04 -24.01 7.24
N ALA A 491 18.79 -24.30 7.55
CA ALA A 491 18.12 -23.79 8.75
C ALA A 491 18.76 -24.23 10.07
N ASP A 492 19.55 -25.30 10.07
CA ASP A 492 20.30 -25.81 11.22
C ASP A 492 21.74 -25.23 11.34
N GLU A 493 22.18 -24.44 10.35
CA GLU A 493 23.50 -23.79 10.38
C GLU A 493 23.44 -22.44 11.10
N ALA A 494 24.30 -22.27 12.12
CA ALA A 494 24.43 -20.98 12.80
C ALA A 494 25.19 -19.94 11.96
N LEU A 495 24.81 -18.67 12.08
CA LEU A 495 25.63 -17.55 11.63
C LEU A 495 26.76 -17.30 12.60
N MET A 496 27.99 -17.22 12.09
CA MET A 496 29.17 -16.94 12.86
C MET A 496 29.85 -15.65 12.40
N LEU A 497 30.21 -14.80 13.37
CA LEU A 497 30.99 -13.60 13.12
C LEU A 497 32.22 -13.61 14.01
N ASP A 498 33.44 -13.51 13.44
CA ASP A 498 34.70 -13.35 14.17
C ASP A 498 35.26 -11.95 13.87
N LEU A 499 35.41 -11.14 14.90
CA LEU A 499 35.97 -9.78 14.82
C LEU A 499 37.50 -9.77 14.78
N GLY A 500 38.16 -10.95 14.93
CA GLY A 500 39.59 -11.09 14.95
C GLY A 500 40.24 -10.73 16.30
N GLU A 501 39.64 -9.79 17.03
CA GLU A 501 40.07 -9.32 18.37
C GLU A 501 38.86 -9.05 19.25
N VAL A 502 39.09 -8.92 20.55
CA VAL A 502 38.03 -8.59 21.51
C VAL A 502 37.67 -7.11 21.36
N LYS A 503 36.39 -6.83 21.09
CA LYS A 503 35.81 -5.49 20.98
C LYS A 503 34.63 -5.29 21.90
N THR A 504 34.33 -4.04 22.23
CA THR A 504 33.12 -3.67 22.97
C THR A 504 32.03 -3.38 21.96
N VAL A 505 30.96 -4.18 21.97
CA VAL A 505 29.86 -4.17 20.99
C VAL A 505 28.57 -3.78 21.69
N LYS A 506 27.81 -2.85 21.10
CA LYS A 506 26.52 -2.35 21.61
C LYS A 506 25.34 -3.14 21.13
N GLY A 507 25.50 -3.86 20.00
CA GLY A 507 24.46 -4.61 19.36
C GLY A 507 24.93 -5.19 18.04
N PHE A 508 24.00 -5.67 17.23
CA PHE A 508 24.31 -6.21 15.90
C PHE A 508 23.23 -5.83 14.88
N THR A 509 23.58 -5.92 13.61
CA THR A 509 22.68 -5.76 12.49
C THR A 509 22.52 -7.10 11.78
N TYR A 510 21.28 -7.52 11.55
CA TYR A 510 20.91 -8.64 10.69
C TYR A 510 20.02 -8.14 9.54
N ALA A 511 20.30 -8.56 8.32
CA ALA A 511 19.40 -8.39 7.19
C ALA A 511 19.23 -9.70 6.44
N PRO A 512 17.98 -10.17 6.22
CA PRO A 512 17.72 -11.33 5.39
C PRO A 512 18.05 -11.01 3.94
N LYS A 513 18.21 -12.05 3.12
CA LYS A 513 18.25 -11.93 1.68
C LYS A 513 16.84 -11.64 1.19
N HIS A 514 16.70 -10.55 0.45
CA HIS A 514 15.39 -10.09 0.02
C HIS A 514 14.83 -10.98 -1.10
N LYS A 515 13.62 -11.52 -0.92
CA LYS A 515 12.83 -12.34 -1.85
C LYS A 515 13.56 -13.49 -2.57
N GLY A 516 13.02 -14.66 -2.47
CA GLY A 516 13.39 -15.87 -3.18
C GLY A 516 12.87 -17.09 -2.44
N GLU A 517 13.30 -18.26 -2.87
CA GLU A 517 13.00 -19.54 -2.23
C GLU A 517 13.67 -19.72 -0.85
N ASP A 518 14.41 -18.70 -0.38
CA ASP A 518 15.15 -18.74 0.86
C ASP A 518 14.32 -18.11 1.99
N GLY A 519 14.29 -18.75 3.18
CA GLY A 519 13.58 -18.23 4.34
C GLY A 519 14.27 -17.06 5.04
N CYS A 520 13.57 -16.47 6.01
CA CYS A 520 14.11 -15.52 7.00
C CYS A 520 14.22 -16.18 8.37
N ILE A 521 15.26 -15.86 9.14
CA ILE A 521 15.30 -16.21 10.56
C ILE A 521 14.25 -15.39 11.28
N VAL A 522 13.27 -16.05 11.89
CA VAL A 522 12.18 -15.41 12.65
C VAL A 522 12.51 -15.39 14.13
N THR A 523 12.99 -16.50 14.69
CA THR A 523 13.49 -16.55 16.05
C THR A 523 14.88 -17.19 16.10
N TYR A 524 15.68 -16.77 17.06
CA TYR A 524 17.08 -17.14 17.17
C TYR A 524 17.59 -17.11 18.61
N ASP A 525 18.61 -17.95 18.88
CA ASP A 525 19.47 -17.84 20.04
C ASP A 525 20.74 -17.07 19.67
N LEU A 526 21.21 -16.21 20.55
CA LEU A 526 22.44 -15.46 20.35
C LEU A 526 23.43 -15.72 21.48
N GLU A 527 24.63 -16.13 21.11
CA GLU A 527 25.73 -16.36 22.03
C GLU A 527 26.98 -15.57 21.63
N THR A 528 27.77 -15.16 22.61
CA THR A 528 29.03 -14.43 22.42
C THR A 528 30.20 -15.11 23.11
N SER A 529 31.39 -14.92 22.58
CA SER A 529 32.63 -15.47 23.17
C SER A 529 33.82 -14.53 22.96
N LYS A 530 34.74 -14.51 23.94
CA LYS A 530 36.03 -13.80 23.84
C LYS A 530 37.15 -14.68 23.30
N ASP A 531 37.04 -15.99 23.49
CA ASP A 531 38.12 -16.96 23.23
C ASP A 531 37.75 -18.11 22.29
N GLY A 532 36.46 -18.21 21.90
CA GLY A 532 35.91 -19.30 21.07
C GLY A 532 35.71 -20.62 21.83
N ILE A 533 35.99 -20.66 23.14
CA ILE A 533 35.88 -21.85 23.97
C ILE A 533 34.68 -21.72 24.92
N ARG A 534 34.54 -20.56 25.55
CA ARG A 534 33.47 -20.27 26.50
C ARG A 534 32.47 -19.34 25.83
N TRP A 535 31.21 -19.79 25.72
CA TRP A 535 30.13 -19.05 25.17
C TRP A 535 29.19 -18.56 26.25
N THR A 536 28.69 -17.34 26.09
CA THR A 536 27.73 -16.71 26.98
C THR A 536 26.48 -16.41 26.15
N GLU A 537 25.35 -16.92 26.59
CA GLU A 537 24.05 -16.63 26.01
C GLU A 537 23.69 -15.16 26.26
N VAL A 538 23.21 -14.49 25.20
CA VAL A 538 22.75 -13.11 25.22
C VAL A 538 21.23 -13.05 25.00
N PHE A 539 20.73 -13.85 24.06
CA PHE A 539 19.32 -14.02 23.78
C PHE A 539 18.98 -15.50 23.61
N ASP A 540 17.79 -15.88 24.13
CA ASP A 540 17.18 -17.21 24.02
C ASP A 540 15.82 -17.02 23.34
N ASP A 541 15.56 -17.71 22.23
CA ASP A 541 14.36 -17.65 21.38
C ASP A 541 13.88 -16.21 21.09
N LYS A 542 14.84 -15.32 20.82
CA LYS A 542 14.52 -13.91 20.49
C LYS A 542 13.91 -13.80 19.11
N MET A 543 12.84 -13.02 18.99
CA MET A 543 12.13 -12.81 17.72
C MET A 543 12.64 -11.56 16.99
N PHE A 544 12.80 -11.69 15.66
CA PHE A 544 12.79 -10.54 14.76
C PHE A 544 11.34 -10.22 14.39
N GLU A 545 10.78 -9.24 15.07
CA GLU A 545 9.38 -8.84 14.88
C GLU A 545 9.09 -8.44 13.42
N ASN A 546 8.00 -8.95 12.86
CA ASN A 546 7.51 -8.64 11.50
C ASN A 546 8.52 -8.83 10.35
N ILE A 547 9.56 -9.69 10.51
CA ILE A 547 10.61 -9.82 9.50
C ILE A 547 10.16 -10.54 8.24
N ILE A 548 9.10 -11.35 8.32
CA ILE A 548 8.57 -12.09 7.16
C ILE A 548 7.87 -11.14 6.19
N ASN A 549 7.00 -10.26 6.70
CA ASN A 549 6.23 -9.33 5.87
C ASN A 549 7.10 -8.15 5.42
N ASN A 550 8.05 -7.75 6.26
CA ASN A 550 8.99 -6.65 6.01
C ASN A 550 10.44 -7.12 6.16
N PRO A 551 11.02 -7.84 5.19
CA PRO A 551 12.35 -8.45 5.26
C PRO A 551 13.47 -7.41 5.04
N VAL A 552 13.56 -6.42 5.94
CA VAL A 552 14.58 -5.38 5.92
C VAL A 552 15.59 -5.56 7.05
N SER A 553 16.68 -4.78 7.02
CA SER A 553 17.72 -4.79 8.05
C SER A 553 17.15 -4.49 9.44
N ARG A 554 17.53 -5.28 10.43
CA ARG A 554 17.19 -5.13 11.85
C ARG A 554 18.44 -4.83 12.66
N ASP A 555 18.42 -3.71 13.40
CA ASP A 555 19.42 -3.40 14.41
C ASP A 555 18.89 -3.87 15.77
N VAL A 556 19.67 -4.73 16.44
CA VAL A 556 19.33 -5.27 17.76
C VAL A 556 20.36 -4.76 18.77
N MET A 557 19.90 -3.96 19.73
CA MET A 557 20.75 -3.45 20.80
C MET A 557 20.82 -4.44 21.96
N PHE A 558 21.99 -4.56 22.59
CA PHE A 558 22.15 -5.26 23.84
C PHE A 558 21.72 -4.35 25.01
N ASP A 559 21.22 -4.92 26.10
CA ASP A 559 20.86 -4.17 27.31
C ASP A 559 22.05 -3.37 27.88
N SER A 560 23.25 -3.86 27.68
CA SER A 560 24.51 -3.18 27.97
C SER A 560 25.59 -3.63 27.00
N PRO A 561 26.60 -2.79 26.69
CA PRO A 561 27.68 -3.17 25.79
C PRO A 561 28.39 -4.45 26.27
N VAL A 562 28.68 -5.37 25.35
CA VAL A 562 29.29 -6.68 25.59
C VAL A 562 30.69 -6.70 24.99
N GLU A 563 31.67 -7.16 25.74
CA GLU A 563 33.02 -7.47 25.21
C GLU A 563 33.03 -8.85 24.58
N LEU A 564 33.20 -8.92 23.26
CA LEU A 564 33.20 -10.16 22.48
C LEU A 564 34.25 -10.11 21.35
N ARG A 565 34.72 -11.28 20.94
CA ARG A 565 35.44 -11.50 19.68
C ARG A 565 34.57 -12.26 18.68
N LEU A 566 33.80 -13.22 19.16
CA LEU A 566 32.96 -14.11 18.36
C LEU A 566 31.50 -13.93 18.75
N MET A 567 30.64 -13.93 17.77
CA MET A 567 29.19 -13.93 17.92
C MET A 567 28.61 -15.08 17.10
N ARG A 568 27.69 -15.83 17.69
CA ARG A 568 26.97 -16.93 17.05
C ARG A 568 25.48 -16.72 17.20
N MET A 569 24.77 -16.66 16.07
CA MET A 569 23.32 -16.67 16.01
C MET A 569 22.86 -18.02 15.48
N THR A 570 22.12 -18.75 16.30
CA THR A 570 21.54 -20.05 15.92
C THR A 570 20.06 -19.84 15.60
N PRO A 571 19.59 -20.09 14.37
CA PRO A 571 18.17 -20.02 14.05
C PRO A 571 17.38 -21.04 14.88
N VAL A 572 16.27 -20.60 15.48
CA VAL A 572 15.29 -21.47 16.15
C VAL A 572 14.10 -21.71 15.23
N ARG A 573 13.67 -20.66 14.51
CA ARG A 573 12.60 -20.75 13.53
C ARG A 573 12.96 -19.97 12.26
N VAL A 574 12.78 -20.62 11.11
CA VAL A 574 12.98 -20.06 9.77
C VAL A 574 11.69 -20.20 9.00
N GLU A 575 11.20 -19.12 8.39
CA GLU A 575 9.95 -19.10 7.62
C GLU A 575 10.14 -18.31 6.33
N ILE A 576 9.24 -18.54 5.37
CA ILE A 576 9.14 -17.74 4.14
C ILE A 576 7.81 -17.00 4.11
N SER A 577 7.79 -15.88 3.37
CA SER A 577 6.57 -15.11 3.08
C SER A 577 5.88 -15.71 1.84
N ASP A 578 5.34 -16.95 1.97
CA ASP A 578 4.65 -17.65 0.89
C ASP A 578 3.16 -17.92 1.19
N GLY A 579 2.58 -17.16 2.11
CA GLY A 579 1.19 -17.33 2.53
C GLY A 579 0.93 -18.49 3.49
N ALA A 580 1.96 -19.28 3.80
CA ALA A 580 1.87 -20.38 4.76
C ALA A 580 2.56 -20.00 6.08
N ALA A 581 2.04 -18.99 6.76
CA ALA A 581 2.55 -18.58 8.07
C ALA A 581 2.69 -19.78 9.02
N GLY A 582 3.88 -19.97 9.58
CA GLY A 582 4.19 -21.07 10.50
C GLY A 582 4.76 -22.32 9.85
N LYS A 583 5.07 -22.35 8.55
CA LYS A 583 5.87 -23.42 7.96
C LYS A 583 7.36 -23.11 8.13
N THR A 584 8.06 -24.00 8.84
CA THR A 584 9.52 -23.98 8.90
C THR A 584 10.11 -24.26 7.51
N HIS A 585 11.10 -23.44 7.13
CA HIS A 585 11.83 -23.62 5.89
C HIS A 585 13.20 -24.25 6.15
N ASP A 586 13.70 -25.05 5.21
CA ASP A 586 14.95 -25.81 5.35
C ASP A 586 16.20 -24.95 5.09
N THR A 587 16.05 -23.75 4.55
CA THR A 587 17.14 -22.80 4.26
C THR A 587 16.75 -21.37 4.61
N TYR A 588 17.74 -20.51 4.86
CA TYR A 588 17.54 -19.07 5.03
C TYR A 588 18.60 -18.26 4.30
N GLY A 589 18.22 -17.07 3.85
CA GLY A 589 19.13 -16.16 3.16
C GLY A 589 19.59 -15.03 4.07
N VAL A 590 20.89 -14.66 4.00
CA VAL A 590 21.50 -13.58 4.78
C VAL A 590 22.20 -12.62 3.84
N SER A 591 21.89 -11.34 3.91
CA SER A 591 22.62 -10.29 3.20
C SER A 591 23.56 -9.50 4.11
N VAL A 592 23.23 -9.33 5.39
CA VAL A 592 24.07 -8.64 6.38
C VAL A 592 24.04 -9.37 7.71
N PHE A 593 25.21 -9.56 8.30
CA PHE A 593 25.39 -9.93 9.71
C PHE A 593 26.64 -9.24 10.22
N SER A 594 26.49 -8.20 11.03
CA SER A 594 27.58 -7.32 11.47
C SER A 594 27.32 -6.78 12.88
N VAL A 595 28.36 -6.24 13.53
CA VAL A 595 28.25 -5.63 14.86
C VAL A 595 28.17 -4.11 14.81
N MET A 596 27.58 -3.52 15.85
CA MET A 596 27.58 -2.09 16.16
C MET A 596 28.53 -1.84 17.34
N GLU A 597 29.63 -1.11 17.09
CA GLU A 597 30.68 -0.77 18.09
C GLU A 597 30.34 0.51 18.88
#